data_3cd9c92a82a5d45f8e07af5100ba442f
#
_entry.id   3cd9c92a82a5d45f8e07af5100ba442f
#
_cell.length_a   1.000
_cell.length_b   1.000
_cell.length_c   1.000
_cell.angle_alpha   90.00
_cell.angle_beta   90.00
_cell.angle_gamma   90.00
#
_symmetry.space_group_name_H-M   'P 1'
#
loop_
_entity.id
_entity.type
_entity.pdbx_description
1 polymer ?
#
loop_
_entity_poly.entity_id
_entity_poly.type
_entity_poly.pdbx_seq_one_letter_code
_entity_poly.pdbx_strand_id
1 'polypeptide(L)'
;MKILLVAINAKYIHSNLAVYSLKAYAEQYVLSAEALPCPVEIELGEYTINHSCPKILGDIFEKKPDVVGFSCYIWNMEYVRQLLRDLPKVLPGVNIWLGGPEVSFCAEKFMEEFPYLEGVMRGEGERAFAGLVRCCARGQKRTSGGSFGWKEIPGIVWRDQESRIVSNPLEPAMNLSEIPFPYAQEWMKDLDFSHRMIYYESSRGCPFSCSYCLSSVDKQVRFRDLDLVFKELQFFLDRKVLQVKFVDRTFNAKRSHSAAIWNYLLAHDNGVTNFHFEIGADLLQEEDLDILKKMRPGLIQLEIGVQTANPQTIQEIRRTMDIDVLERVVAGIKAGKNIHQHLDLIAGLPYEDLESFRSSFDRVYKMRPDQLQLGFLKVLQGSWMEECKENYGLSFTALPPYEVLGTKWLSYSDIRQLKAVEEMVEIYYNSGQFVWTMKCLEGLFSRPAEIFEALAGWYKQEGLSEVNHSRQTRYAVLFAFIVQHFPKETERFRDSLTVDLYLREKVKTRPDFARDLRPYREEIRKIYQKEERERRYLPDYTGFDSRQMERITHLEVLEDGRMLLFDYRNRDPLSYNARVVLYRGEKKQ
;
A
#
# COMPACT_ATOMS: atom_id res chain seq x y z
N MET A 1 25.17 16.15 22.63
CA MET A 1 24.50 16.63 21.42
C MET A 1 23.32 15.70 21.12
N LYS A 2 22.15 16.24 20.88
CA LYS A 2 20.92 15.50 20.61
C LYS A 2 20.45 15.70 19.18
N ILE A 3 20.30 14.62 18.44
CA ILE A 3 19.80 14.62 17.06
C ILE A 3 18.42 13.97 17.06
N LEU A 4 17.42 14.62 16.48
CA LEU A 4 16.07 14.10 16.33
C LEU A 4 15.78 13.84 14.85
N LEU A 5 15.57 12.58 14.48
CA LEU A 5 15.05 12.20 13.17
C LEU A 5 13.52 12.17 13.21
N VAL A 6 12.88 13.02 12.42
CA VAL A 6 11.43 13.19 12.38
C VAL A 6 10.84 12.51 11.15
N ALA A 7 9.94 11.56 11.38
CA ALA A 7 9.16 10.88 10.37
C ALA A 7 7.67 11.16 10.56
N ILE A 8 7.00 11.71 9.54
CA ILE A 8 5.55 11.91 9.53
C ILE A 8 4.97 10.92 8.53
N ASN A 9 4.41 9.81 9.03
CA ASN A 9 3.92 8.70 8.25
C ASN A 9 2.50 8.96 7.71
N ALA A 10 2.11 8.34 6.59
CA ALA A 10 0.78 8.49 6.01
C ALA A 10 -0.33 7.88 6.90
N LYS A 11 -0.04 6.82 7.66
CA LYS A 11 -0.97 6.18 8.60
C LYS A 11 -0.22 5.68 9.84
N TYR A 12 -0.93 5.45 10.93
CA TYR A 12 -0.36 4.95 12.19
C TYR A 12 0.31 3.57 12.06
N ILE A 13 -0.25 2.71 11.21
CA ILE A 13 0.25 1.35 11.00
C ILE A 13 1.58 1.29 10.25
N HIS A 14 2.00 2.37 9.58
CA HIS A 14 3.24 2.40 8.80
C HIS A 14 4.45 2.65 9.70
N SER A 15 5.52 1.87 9.50
CA SER A 15 6.86 2.16 10.01
C SER A 15 7.64 3.05 9.03
N ASN A 16 8.76 3.64 9.46
CA ASN A 16 9.60 4.43 8.57
C ASN A 16 11.00 3.83 8.50
N LEU A 17 11.21 2.89 7.58
CA LEU A 17 12.47 2.18 7.41
C LEU A 17 13.66 3.14 7.20
N ALA A 18 13.46 4.27 6.50
CA ALA A 18 14.54 5.21 6.21
C ALA A 18 15.18 5.76 7.49
N VAL A 19 14.40 6.34 8.41
CA VAL A 19 14.96 6.90 9.66
C VAL A 19 15.56 5.82 10.57
N TYR A 20 15.04 4.59 10.50
CA TYR A 20 15.60 3.45 11.22
C TYR A 20 16.97 3.06 10.68
N SER A 21 17.12 2.96 9.36
CA SER A 21 18.37 2.64 8.69
C SER A 21 19.43 3.71 8.92
N LEU A 22 19.06 5.01 8.86
CA LEU A 22 19.95 6.13 9.15
C LEU A 22 20.50 6.04 10.57
N LYS A 23 19.63 5.82 11.56
CA LYS A 23 20.04 5.69 12.95
C LYS A 23 20.95 4.48 13.16
N ALA A 24 20.53 3.29 12.69
CA ALA A 24 21.31 2.07 12.84
C ALA A 24 22.71 2.17 12.21
N TYR A 25 22.79 2.79 11.02
CA TYR A 25 24.05 2.98 10.31
C TYR A 25 24.98 3.95 11.07
N ALA A 26 24.46 5.10 11.52
CA ALA A 26 25.25 6.07 12.28
C ALA A 26 25.71 5.51 13.63
N GLU A 27 24.88 4.74 14.34
CA GLU A 27 25.27 4.08 15.59
C GLU A 27 26.39 3.07 15.37
N GLN A 28 26.33 2.24 14.35
CA GLN A 28 27.36 1.24 14.07
C GLN A 28 28.68 1.86 13.59
N TYR A 29 28.63 2.79 12.63
CA TYR A 29 29.84 3.27 11.93
C TYR A 29 30.40 4.59 12.45
N VAL A 30 29.71 5.27 13.37
CA VAL A 30 30.17 6.51 13.98
C VAL A 30 30.20 6.38 15.50
N LEU A 31 29.04 6.13 16.15
CA LEU A 31 28.98 6.20 17.62
C LEU A 31 29.73 5.05 18.30
N SER A 32 29.71 3.85 17.72
CA SER A 32 30.42 2.68 18.26
C SER A 32 31.86 2.56 17.74
N ALA A 33 32.18 3.17 16.61
CA ALA A 33 33.48 3.01 15.94
C ALA A 33 34.49 4.13 16.22
N GLU A 34 34.03 5.31 16.67
CA GLU A 34 34.88 6.50 16.83
C GLU A 34 34.75 7.11 18.22
N ALA A 35 35.88 7.61 18.75
CA ALA A 35 35.88 8.48 19.93
C ALA A 35 35.46 9.90 19.51
N LEU A 36 34.22 10.28 19.86
CA LEU A 36 33.69 11.60 19.57
C LEU A 36 33.99 12.58 20.72
N PRO A 37 34.19 13.88 20.41
CA PRO A 37 34.47 14.90 21.43
C PRO A 37 33.33 15.15 22.43
N CYS A 38 32.10 14.82 22.04
CA CYS A 38 30.95 14.91 22.90
C CYS A 38 30.03 13.68 22.72
N PRO A 39 29.28 13.28 23.77
CA PRO A 39 28.30 12.24 23.64
C PRO A 39 27.20 12.67 22.64
N VAL A 40 26.79 11.75 21.79
CA VAL A 40 25.73 11.97 20.79
C VAL A 40 24.59 10.99 21.05
N GLU A 41 23.39 11.52 21.10
CA GLU A 41 22.14 10.75 21.19
C GLU A 41 21.33 10.97 19.93
N ILE A 42 20.86 9.89 19.29
CA ILE A 42 19.98 9.95 18.13
C ILE A 42 18.60 9.42 18.55
N GLU A 43 17.61 10.30 18.58
CA GLU A 43 16.22 9.94 18.85
C GLU A 43 15.40 9.88 17.57
N LEU A 44 14.30 9.10 17.62
CA LEU A 44 13.29 9.05 16.58
C LEU A 44 12.01 9.76 17.04
N GLY A 45 11.46 10.62 16.21
CA GLY A 45 10.16 11.25 16.37
C GLY A 45 9.22 10.74 15.30
N GLU A 46 8.38 9.74 15.63
CA GLU A 46 7.41 9.19 14.68
C GLU A 46 6.02 9.79 14.89
N TYR A 47 5.50 10.35 13.84
CA TYR A 47 4.18 10.98 13.77
C TYR A 47 3.41 10.45 12.57
N THR A 48 2.16 10.89 12.42
CA THR A 48 1.34 10.64 11.24
C THR A 48 0.70 11.94 10.77
N ILE A 49 0.22 11.97 9.53
CA ILE A 49 -0.55 13.10 8.99
C ILE A 49 -1.86 13.39 9.75
N ASN A 50 -2.27 12.52 10.68
CA ASN A 50 -3.41 12.76 11.56
C ASN A 50 -3.04 13.57 12.81
N HIS A 51 -1.75 13.75 13.11
CA HIS A 51 -1.31 14.67 14.15
C HIS A 51 -1.27 16.11 13.61
N SER A 52 -1.76 17.06 14.37
CA SER A 52 -1.66 18.48 13.99
C SER A 52 -0.22 18.99 14.04
N CYS A 53 0.15 19.90 13.15
CA CYS A 53 1.47 20.54 13.19
C CYS A 53 1.82 21.18 14.55
N PRO A 54 0.91 21.88 15.27
CA PRO A 54 1.20 22.37 16.61
C PRO A 54 1.58 21.28 17.62
N LYS A 55 0.96 20.09 17.54
CA LYS A 55 1.36 18.95 18.39
C LYS A 55 2.77 18.48 18.08
N ILE A 56 3.08 18.26 16.78
CA ILE A 56 4.41 17.82 16.35
C ILE A 56 5.47 18.86 16.77
N LEU A 57 5.19 20.14 16.57
CA LEU A 57 6.07 21.24 16.96
C LEU A 57 6.34 21.26 18.47
N GLY A 58 5.28 21.08 19.28
CA GLY A 58 5.39 21.00 20.74
C GLY A 58 6.25 19.82 21.19
N ASP A 59 6.03 18.64 20.63
CA ASP A 59 6.81 17.46 20.96
C ASP A 59 8.30 17.61 20.57
N ILE A 60 8.60 18.25 19.43
CA ILE A 60 9.98 18.57 19.04
C ILE A 60 10.61 19.57 20.02
N PHE A 61 9.85 20.60 20.39
CA PHE A 61 10.31 21.63 21.35
C PHE A 61 10.67 21.02 22.72
N GLU A 62 9.83 20.12 23.24
CA GLU A 62 10.09 19.46 24.54
C GLU A 62 11.34 18.57 24.52
N LYS A 63 11.64 17.96 23.37
CA LYS A 63 12.86 17.14 23.20
C LYS A 63 14.14 17.95 23.14
N LYS A 64 14.08 19.26 22.86
CA LYS A 64 15.23 20.20 22.79
C LYS A 64 16.40 19.65 21.95
N PRO A 65 16.19 19.26 20.70
CA PRO A 65 17.27 18.76 19.86
C PRO A 65 18.23 19.86 19.44
N ASP A 66 19.53 19.52 19.30
CA ASP A 66 20.51 20.38 18.65
C ASP A 66 20.41 20.32 17.12
N VAL A 67 19.99 19.15 16.60
CA VAL A 67 19.82 18.88 15.17
C VAL A 67 18.47 18.18 14.94
N VAL A 68 17.72 18.64 13.94
CA VAL A 68 16.47 18.00 13.49
C VAL A 68 16.61 17.60 12.02
N GLY A 69 16.42 16.31 11.73
CA GLY A 69 16.37 15.77 10.37
C GLY A 69 14.97 15.33 10.00
N PHE A 70 14.37 15.89 8.94
CA PHE A 70 13.05 15.49 8.45
C PHE A 70 13.16 14.49 7.29
N SER A 71 12.38 13.42 7.37
CA SER A 71 12.16 12.46 6.29
C SER A 71 11.02 12.96 5.39
N CYS A 72 11.37 13.42 4.17
CA CYS A 72 10.49 14.14 3.27
C CYS A 72 9.93 13.25 2.15
N TYR A 73 8.63 13.05 2.17
CA TYR A 73 7.87 12.31 1.20
C TYR A 73 6.68 13.13 0.68
N ILE A 74 6.13 12.73 -0.45
CA ILE A 74 5.00 13.39 -1.10
C ILE A 74 3.78 13.57 -0.19
N TRP A 75 3.54 12.67 0.76
CA TRP A 75 2.39 12.73 1.67
C TRP A 75 2.59 13.64 2.88
N ASN A 76 3.84 14.02 3.22
CA ASN A 76 4.11 14.79 4.43
C ASN A 76 4.74 16.17 4.16
N MET A 77 5.01 16.52 2.91
CA MET A 77 5.78 17.72 2.59
C MET A 77 5.10 19.02 3.03
N GLU A 78 3.78 19.09 3.00
CA GLU A 78 3.06 20.26 3.51
C GLU A 78 3.25 20.45 5.02
N TYR A 79 3.23 19.34 5.79
CA TYR A 79 3.53 19.36 7.22
C TYR A 79 4.97 19.81 7.47
N VAL A 80 5.92 19.28 6.73
CA VAL A 80 7.33 19.67 6.83
C VAL A 80 7.49 21.16 6.52
N ARG A 81 6.90 21.68 5.45
CA ARG A 81 6.95 23.11 5.10
C ARG A 81 6.39 24.00 6.20
N GLN A 82 5.29 23.61 6.83
CA GLN A 82 4.74 24.34 7.97
C GLN A 82 5.67 24.31 9.17
N LEU A 83 6.19 23.14 9.53
CA LEU A 83 7.13 22.98 10.64
C LEU A 83 8.44 23.76 10.40
N LEU A 84 8.95 23.78 9.16
CA LEU A 84 10.11 24.60 8.80
C LEU A 84 9.89 26.10 9.09
N ARG A 85 8.71 26.65 8.83
CA ARG A 85 8.38 28.06 9.09
C ARG A 85 8.27 28.38 10.58
N ASP A 86 7.88 27.41 11.41
CA ASP A 86 7.57 27.65 12.81
C ASP A 86 8.66 27.19 13.78
N LEU A 87 9.41 26.14 13.45
CA LEU A 87 10.46 25.58 14.31
C LEU A 87 11.55 26.59 14.70
N PRO A 88 12.11 27.42 13.79
CA PRO A 88 13.12 28.41 14.17
C PRO A 88 12.62 29.50 15.13
N LYS A 89 11.30 29.72 15.20
CA LYS A 89 10.71 30.71 16.12
C LYS A 89 10.68 30.19 17.56
N VAL A 90 10.50 28.89 17.75
CA VAL A 90 10.38 28.25 19.08
C VAL A 90 11.70 27.63 19.55
N LEU A 91 12.57 27.22 18.63
CA LEU A 91 13.92 26.70 18.88
C LEU A 91 14.97 27.49 18.07
N PRO A 92 15.28 28.73 18.47
CA PRO A 92 16.30 29.52 17.78
C PRO A 92 17.65 28.82 17.79
N GLY A 93 18.27 28.68 16.61
CA GLY A 93 19.60 28.08 16.47
C GLY A 93 19.62 26.55 16.33
N VAL A 94 18.46 25.89 16.26
CA VAL A 94 18.41 24.47 15.92
C VAL A 94 18.88 24.24 14.48
N ASN A 95 19.75 23.26 14.27
CA ASN A 95 20.21 22.88 12.93
C ASN A 95 19.17 22.00 12.24
N ILE A 96 18.63 22.43 11.10
CA ILE A 96 17.54 21.73 10.39
C ILE A 96 18.07 21.13 9.09
N TRP A 97 17.83 19.83 8.92
CA TRP A 97 18.20 19.06 7.73
C TRP A 97 16.99 18.37 7.13
N LEU A 98 17.00 18.27 5.81
CA LEU A 98 15.98 17.52 5.07
C LEU A 98 16.64 16.33 4.36
N GLY A 99 15.85 15.28 4.12
CA GLY A 99 16.24 14.16 3.28
C GLY A 99 15.04 13.41 2.78
N GLY A 100 15.20 12.62 1.72
CA GLY A 100 14.12 11.85 1.12
C GLY A 100 13.80 12.27 -0.30
N PRO A 101 12.93 11.51 -0.99
CA PRO A 101 12.70 11.67 -2.44
C PRO A 101 12.11 13.03 -2.81
N GLU A 102 11.31 13.64 -1.96
CA GLU A 102 10.61 14.89 -2.27
C GLU A 102 11.54 16.12 -2.33
N VAL A 103 12.69 16.04 -1.68
CA VAL A 103 13.66 17.15 -1.64
C VAL A 103 14.93 16.88 -2.43
N SER A 104 15.19 15.63 -2.80
CA SER A 104 16.46 15.23 -3.44
C SER A 104 16.68 15.85 -4.81
N PHE A 105 15.62 16.08 -5.59
CA PHE A 105 15.71 16.60 -6.97
C PHE A 105 15.57 18.13 -7.07
N CYS A 106 15.24 18.79 -5.96
CA CYS A 106 15.05 20.25 -5.91
C CYS A 106 15.69 20.86 -4.65
N ALA A 107 16.79 20.28 -4.18
CA ALA A 107 17.43 20.64 -2.92
C ALA A 107 17.83 22.12 -2.87
N GLU A 108 18.39 22.66 -3.95
CA GLU A 108 18.80 24.06 -4.04
C GLU A 108 17.58 25.00 -3.91
N LYS A 109 16.45 24.68 -4.51
CA LYS A 109 15.20 25.46 -4.39
C LYS A 109 14.71 25.50 -2.94
N PHE A 110 14.78 24.37 -2.19
CA PHE A 110 14.45 24.35 -0.77
C PHE A 110 15.41 25.20 0.05
N MET A 111 16.69 25.16 -0.26
CA MET A 111 17.69 26.00 0.40
C MET A 111 17.45 27.49 0.13
N GLU A 112 16.96 27.86 -1.06
CA GLU A 112 16.57 29.25 -1.38
C GLU A 112 15.30 29.67 -0.65
N GLU A 113 14.26 28.83 -0.65
CA GLU A 113 12.97 29.10 0.00
C GLU A 113 13.12 29.24 1.54
N PHE A 114 14.02 28.46 2.16
CA PHE A 114 14.23 28.43 3.59
C PHE A 114 15.69 28.80 3.96
N PRO A 115 16.01 30.10 4.10
CA PRO A 115 17.40 30.56 4.33
C PRO A 115 18.07 30.04 5.60
N TYR A 116 17.28 29.64 6.59
CA TYR A 116 17.75 29.06 7.85
C TYR A 116 17.96 27.54 7.81
N LEU A 117 17.59 26.91 6.71
CA LEU A 117 17.85 25.48 6.50
C LEU A 117 19.36 25.25 6.38
N GLU A 118 19.89 24.33 7.18
CA GLU A 118 21.33 24.01 7.20
C GLU A 118 21.71 23.22 5.95
N GLY A 119 20.89 22.25 5.55
CA GLY A 119 21.12 21.51 4.31
C GLY A 119 20.09 20.45 3.99
N VAL A 120 20.31 19.82 2.83
CA VAL A 120 19.51 18.73 2.27
C VAL A 120 20.42 17.57 1.93
N MET A 121 20.06 16.36 2.37
CA MET A 121 20.69 15.10 1.99
C MET A 121 19.98 14.53 0.76
N ARG A 122 20.73 14.33 -0.34
CA ARG A 122 20.23 13.80 -1.61
C ARG A 122 20.63 12.34 -1.79
N GLY A 123 19.79 11.57 -2.46
CA GLY A 123 20.05 10.15 -2.76
C GLY A 123 19.99 9.26 -1.52
N GLU A 124 20.94 8.33 -1.38
CA GLU A 124 21.04 7.43 -0.24
C GLU A 124 21.54 8.18 0.99
N GLY A 125 20.78 8.07 2.08
CA GLY A 125 21.02 8.92 3.24
C GLY A 125 21.98 8.34 4.28
N GLU A 126 22.27 7.05 4.27
CA GLU A 126 22.96 6.35 5.37
C GLU A 126 24.36 6.90 5.63
N ARG A 127 25.20 6.99 4.59
CA ARG A 127 26.56 7.54 4.71
C ARG A 127 26.57 9.05 4.89
N ALA A 128 25.67 9.76 4.19
CA ALA A 128 25.53 11.21 4.32
C ALA A 128 25.16 11.60 5.75
N PHE A 129 24.16 10.91 6.34
CA PHE A 129 23.77 11.14 7.73
C PHE A 129 24.88 10.79 8.73
N ALA A 130 25.57 9.67 8.54
CA ALA A 130 26.71 9.31 9.38
C ALA A 130 27.83 10.38 9.33
N GLY A 131 28.11 10.93 8.14
CA GLY A 131 29.03 12.06 7.96
C GLY A 131 28.54 13.32 8.67
N LEU A 132 27.25 13.63 8.60
CA LEU A 132 26.62 14.74 9.32
C LEU A 132 26.77 14.60 10.83
N VAL A 133 26.46 13.43 11.39
CA VAL A 133 26.62 13.13 12.83
C VAL A 133 28.08 13.39 13.27
N ARG A 134 29.04 12.90 12.47
CA ARG A 134 30.49 13.09 12.75
C ARG A 134 30.90 14.56 12.76
N CYS A 135 30.45 15.34 11.75
CA CYS A 135 30.75 16.77 11.66
C CYS A 135 30.12 17.56 12.81
N CYS A 136 28.86 17.33 13.11
CA CYS A 136 28.15 17.99 14.20
C CYS A 136 28.80 17.68 15.56
N ALA A 137 29.13 16.41 15.85
CA ALA A 137 29.75 15.98 17.10
C ALA A 137 31.11 16.63 17.33
N ARG A 138 31.88 16.88 16.27
CA ARG A 138 33.20 17.56 16.35
C ARG A 138 33.08 19.07 16.48
N GLY A 139 31.88 19.63 16.57
CA GLY A 139 31.66 21.07 16.65
C GLY A 139 32.20 21.83 15.43
N GLN A 140 32.30 21.13 14.30
CA GLN A 140 32.79 21.72 13.06
C GLN A 140 31.72 22.70 12.55
N LYS A 141 31.93 23.97 12.93
CA LYS A 141 31.21 25.04 12.24
C LYS A 141 31.66 25.04 10.78
N ARG A 142 30.89 25.62 9.90
CA ARG A 142 31.12 25.78 8.43
C ARG A 142 32.57 26.23 8.07
N THR A 143 33.43 26.47 9.08
CA THR A 143 34.70 27.18 9.02
C THR A 143 35.95 26.36 9.30
N SER A 144 35.85 25.16 9.84
CA SER A 144 37.05 24.47 10.35
C SER A 144 37.70 23.57 9.29
N GLY A 145 38.93 23.90 8.92
CA GLY A 145 39.85 23.09 8.14
C GLY A 145 40.35 21.86 8.90
N GLY A 146 39.45 20.99 9.37
CA GLY A 146 39.79 19.68 9.93
C GLY A 146 39.97 18.63 8.82
N SER A 147 40.49 17.48 9.16
CA SER A 147 40.74 16.37 8.23
C SER A 147 39.47 15.77 7.61
N PHE A 148 38.28 16.13 8.08
CA PHE A 148 36.96 15.76 7.52
C PHE A 148 35.96 16.89 7.84
N GLY A 149 35.30 17.44 6.82
CA GLY A 149 34.36 18.56 6.97
C GLY A 149 33.13 18.39 6.04
N TRP A 150 32.28 19.42 5.99
CA TRP A 150 31.05 19.41 5.18
C TRP A 150 31.30 19.12 3.69
N LYS A 151 32.47 19.50 3.15
CA LYS A 151 32.84 19.27 1.74
C LYS A 151 33.06 17.79 1.41
N GLU A 152 33.43 17.01 2.41
CA GLU A 152 33.71 15.57 2.28
C GLU A 152 32.45 14.69 2.43
N ILE A 153 31.31 15.27 2.86
CA ILE A 153 30.06 14.51 2.99
C ILE A 153 29.41 14.42 1.60
N PRO A 154 29.31 13.23 1.02
CA PRO A 154 28.72 13.10 -0.32
C PRO A 154 27.22 13.36 -0.29
N GLY A 155 26.71 13.87 -1.42
CA GLY A 155 25.28 14.02 -1.65
C GLY A 155 24.57 15.10 -0.84
N ILE A 156 25.25 15.90 -0.03
CA ILE A 156 24.59 17.02 0.66
C ILE A 156 24.60 18.31 -0.17
N VAL A 157 23.53 19.09 0.00
CA VAL A 157 23.47 20.50 -0.41
C VAL A 157 23.42 21.32 0.89
N TRP A 158 24.33 22.26 1.05
CA TRP A 158 24.55 23.00 2.30
C TRP A 158 25.00 24.44 2.06
N ARG A 159 25.04 25.29 3.10
CA ARG A 159 25.52 26.67 3.01
C ARG A 159 26.94 26.78 3.52
N ASP A 160 27.80 27.46 2.73
CA ASP A 160 29.14 27.79 3.17
C ASP A 160 29.14 29.03 4.09
N GLN A 161 30.35 29.49 4.44
CA GLN A 161 30.54 30.65 5.33
C GLN A 161 29.98 31.95 4.78
N GLU A 162 29.97 32.09 3.46
CA GLU A 162 29.46 33.25 2.75
C GLU A 162 27.95 33.11 2.41
N SER A 163 27.30 32.11 3.04
CA SER A 163 25.87 31.75 2.81
C SER A 163 25.56 31.31 1.39
N ARG A 164 26.57 30.92 0.59
CA ARG A 164 26.34 30.36 -0.76
C ARG A 164 25.90 28.92 -0.64
N ILE A 165 25.00 28.52 -1.50
CA ILE A 165 24.54 27.14 -1.62
C ILE A 165 25.62 26.33 -2.34
N VAL A 166 26.12 25.29 -1.69
CA VAL A 166 27.13 24.36 -2.21
C VAL A 166 26.51 22.99 -2.34
N SER A 167 26.69 22.36 -3.49
CA SER A 167 26.17 21.01 -3.78
C SER A 167 27.35 20.04 -3.93
N ASN A 168 27.46 19.09 -3.02
CA ASN A 168 28.49 18.05 -3.09
C ASN A 168 28.09 16.95 -4.09
N PRO A 169 29.03 16.31 -4.77
CA PRO A 169 28.76 15.17 -5.65
C PRO A 169 28.03 14.03 -4.89
N LEU A 170 27.16 13.31 -5.60
CA LEU A 170 26.57 12.07 -5.08
C LEU A 170 27.68 11.01 -4.94
N GLU A 171 27.55 10.20 -3.91
CA GLU A 171 28.41 9.03 -3.75
C GLU A 171 27.98 7.90 -4.70
N PRO A 172 28.92 7.04 -5.13
CA PRO A 172 28.54 5.77 -5.75
C PRO A 172 27.62 4.95 -4.86
N ALA A 173 26.69 4.25 -5.48
CA ALA A 173 25.71 3.42 -4.79
C ALA A 173 26.37 2.45 -3.78
N MET A 174 25.84 2.41 -2.56
CA MET A 174 26.42 1.60 -1.49
C MET A 174 26.05 0.12 -1.58
N ASN A 175 26.85 -0.74 -0.96
CA ASN A 175 26.50 -2.14 -0.77
C ASN A 175 25.42 -2.26 0.33
N LEU A 176 24.25 -2.80 0.01
CA LEU A 176 23.13 -2.92 0.96
C LEU A 176 23.44 -3.83 2.15
N SER A 177 24.40 -4.75 2.01
CA SER A 177 24.81 -5.63 3.11
C SER A 177 25.59 -4.91 4.21
N GLU A 178 26.04 -3.66 3.96
CA GLU A 178 26.65 -2.81 4.98
C GLU A 178 25.60 -2.15 5.90
N ILE A 179 24.34 -2.07 5.49
CA ILE A 179 23.29 -1.45 6.31
C ILE A 179 22.91 -2.40 7.44
N PRO A 180 23.06 -2.01 8.72
CA PRO A 180 22.67 -2.84 9.84
C PRO A 180 21.16 -3.08 9.83
N PHE A 181 20.72 -4.28 10.24
CA PHE A 181 19.30 -4.60 10.35
C PHE A 181 18.67 -3.81 11.51
N PRO A 182 17.78 -2.82 11.24
CA PRO A 182 17.36 -1.89 12.27
C PRO A 182 16.45 -2.54 13.32
N TYR A 183 15.64 -3.54 12.95
CA TYR A 183 14.67 -4.17 13.84
C TYR A 183 15.29 -5.07 14.93
N ALA A 184 16.57 -5.44 14.79
CA ALA A 184 17.31 -6.18 15.81
C ALA A 184 18.10 -5.27 16.76
N GLN A 185 18.06 -3.95 16.59
CA GLN A 185 18.75 -3.01 17.46
C GLN A 185 18.08 -2.91 18.84
N GLU A 186 18.87 -2.63 19.89
CA GLU A 186 18.38 -2.56 21.28
C GLU A 186 17.24 -1.54 21.46
N TRP A 187 17.30 -0.39 20.76
CA TRP A 187 16.27 0.64 20.82
C TRP A 187 14.96 0.26 20.09
N MET A 188 14.92 -0.89 19.41
CA MET A 188 13.72 -1.46 18.76
C MET A 188 13.11 -2.63 19.53
N LYS A 189 13.71 -3.05 20.66
CA LYS A 189 13.25 -4.23 21.42
C LYS A 189 11.79 -4.14 21.89
N ASP A 190 11.35 -2.92 22.21
CA ASP A 190 9.99 -2.65 22.73
C ASP A 190 8.99 -2.29 21.61
N LEU A 191 9.41 -2.40 20.33
CA LEU A 191 8.51 -2.13 19.21
C LEU A 191 7.38 -3.17 19.16
N ASP A 192 6.14 -2.69 19.21
CA ASP A 192 4.97 -3.53 19.01
C ASP A 192 4.78 -3.85 17.51
N PHE A 193 5.10 -5.09 17.12
CA PHE A 193 4.95 -5.58 15.75
C PHE A 193 3.50 -6.00 15.43
N SER A 194 2.61 -6.14 16.41
CA SER A 194 1.27 -6.72 16.22
C SER A 194 0.31 -5.79 15.48
N HIS A 195 0.56 -4.47 15.50
CA HIS A 195 -0.31 -3.45 14.92
C HIS A 195 0.37 -2.59 13.86
N ARG A 196 1.55 -3.01 13.37
CA ARG A 196 2.32 -2.27 12.37
C ARG A 196 2.58 -3.10 11.12
N MET A 197 2.54 -2.42 9.98
CA MET A 197 3.11 -2.91 8.73
C MET A 197 4.61 -2.63 8.77
N ILE A 198 5.41 -3.68 8.71
CA ILE A 198 6.86 -3.58 8.76
C ILE A 198 7.40 -3.53 7.34
N TYR A 199 8.23 -2.54 7.07
CA TYR A 199 8.90 -2.40 5.79
C TYR A 199 10.28 -3.05 5.83
N TYR A 200 10.60 -3.80 4.77
CA TYR A 200 11.86 -4.49 4.62
C TYR A 200 12.44 -4.28 3.23
N GLU A 201 13.76 -4.14 3.11
CA GLU A 201 14.46 -3.93 1.85
C GLU A 201 15.48 -5.04 1.62
N SER A 202 15.28 -5.86 0.57
CA SER A 202 16.25 -6.88 0.14
C SER A 202 17.01 -6.47 -1.12
N SER A 203 16.47 -5.50 -1.86
CA SER A 203 17.13 -4.90 -3.03
C SER A 203 16.77 -3.43 -3.19
N ARG A 204 17.66 -2.65 -3.77
CA ARG A 204 17.49 -1.21 -4.05
C ARG A 204 17.84 -0.92 -5.50
N GLY A 205 17.08 0.01 -6.12
CA GLY A 205 17.15 0.32 -7.55
C GLY A 205 16.10 -0.43 -8.37
N CYS A 206 15.94 -0.07 -9.64
CA CYS A 206 15.00 -0.72 -10.57
C CYS A 206 15.63 -0.80 -11.97
N PRO A 207 15.59 -1.95 -12.66
CA PRO A 207 16.21 -2.09 -13.98
C PRO A 207 15.42 -1.39 -15.09
N PHE A 208 14.16 -1.00 -14.82
CA PHE A 208 13.26 -0.41 -15.79
C PHE A 208 13.41 1.10 -15.88
N SER A 209 12.88 1.67 -16.98
CA SER A 209 13.01 3.09 -17.33
C SER A 209 11.68 3.82 -17.37
N CYS A 210 10.68 3.37 -16.59
CA CYS A 210 9.34 3.96 -16.60
C CYS A 210 9.39 5.47 -16.36
N SER A 211 8.85 6.26 -17.30
CA SER A 211 9.00 7.71 -17.37
C SER A 211 8.35 8.47 -16.19
N TYR A 212 7.36 7.89 -15.56
CA TYR A 212 6.62 8.47 -14.43
C TYR A 212 7.21 8.10 -13.05
N CYS A 213 8.23 7.21 -13.01
CA CYS A 213 8.70 6.62 -11.77
C CYS A 213 10.08 7.15 -11.37
N LEU A 214 10.23 7.63 -10.14
CA LEU A 214 11.53 8.06 -9.60
C LEU A 214 12.53 6.91 -9.42
N SER A 215 12.05 5.69 -9.23
CA SER A 215 12.94 4.52 -9.12
C SER A 215 13.67 4.18 -10.42
N SER A 216 13.23 4.74 -11.55
CA SER A 216 13.91 4.60 -12.85
C SER A 216 15.18 5.46 -12.96
N VAL A 217 15.44 6.35 -12.01
CA VAL A 217 16.64 7.20 -11.98
C VAL A 217 17.86 6.36 -11.59
N ASP A 218 17.73 5.47 -10.59
CA ASP A 218 18.78 4.51 -10.21
C ASP A 218 18.52 3.17 -10.89
N LYS A 219 19.19 2.92 -11.99
CA LYS A 219 19.08 1.67 -12.77
C LYS A 219 19.94 0.54 -12.24
N GLN A 220 20.82 0.81 -11.28
CA GLN A 220 21.73 -0.16 -10.72
C GLN A 220 21.06 -0.93 -9.61
N VAL A 221 20.46 -2.09 -9.94
CA VAL A 221 19.83 -2.95 -8.92
C VAL A 221 20.92 -3.63 -8.08
N ARG A 222 20.88 -3.41 -6.79
CA ARG A 222 21.77 -3.99 -5.79
C ARG A 222 20.99 -4.89 -4.86
N PHE A 223 21.55 -6.01 -4.50
CA PHE A 223 20.92 -7.02 -3.66
C PHE A 223 21.67 -7.15 -2.34
N ARG A 224 20.93 -7.28 -1.27
CA ARG A 224 21.43 -7.66 0.03
C ARG A 224 21.86 -9.14 0.02
N ASP A 225 22.92 -9.47 0.73
CA ASP A 225 23.40 -10.82 0.88
C ASP A 225 22.29 -11.75 1.38
N LEU A 226 22.09 -12.91 0.73
CA LEU A 226 21.01 -13.83 1.05
C LEU A 226 21.13 -14.43 2.46
N ASP A 227 22.34 -14.63 2.97
CA ASP A 227 22.52 -15.15 4.33
C ASP A 227 22.05 -14.14 5.38
N LEU A 228 22.22 -12.81 5.11
CA LEU A 228 21.65 -11.76 5.94
C LEU A 228 20.14 -11.72 5.80
N VAL A 229 19.62 -11.74 4.56
CA VAL A 229 18.19 -11.73 4.28
C VAL A 229 17.49 -12.86 5.02
N PHE A 230 18.03 -14.10 4.97
CA PHE A 230 17.41 -15.23 5.65
C PHE A 230 17.38 -15.09 7.18
N LYS A 231 18.45 -14.57 7.79
CA LYS A 231 18.48 -14.25 9.24
C LYS A 231 17.44 -13.21 9.63
N GLU A 232 17.28 -12.19 8.79
CA GLU A 232 16.34 -11.08 9.01
C GLU A 232 14.89 -11.53 8.81
N LEU A 233 14.62 -12.37 7.82
CA LEU A 233 13.31 -12.98 7.63
C LEU A 233 12.95 -13.92 8.79
N GLN A 234 13.92 -14.72 9.28
CA GLN A 234 13.71 -15.56 10.44
C GLN A 234 13.36 -14.74 11.68
N PHE A 235 13.98 -13.59 11.87
CA PHE A 235 13.63 -12.67 12.96
C PHE A 235 12.14 -12.25 12.93
N PHE A 236 11.60 -11.95 11.75
CA PHE A 236 10.17 -11.62 11.61
C PHE A 236 9.27 -12.83 11.84
N LEU A 237 9.66 -13.99 11.33
CA LEU A 237 8.93 -15.25 11.50
C LEU A 237 8.86 -15.67 12.97
N ASP A 238 9.97 -15.58 13.71
CA ASP A 238 10.05 -15.92 15.13
C ASP A 238 9.16 -15.02 16.00
N ARG A 239 9.05 -13.74 15.64
CA ARG A 239 8.20 -12.75 16.30
C ARG A 239 6.75 -12.76 15.82
N LYS A 240 6.39 -13.62 14.87
CA LYS A 240 5.06 -13.71 14.27
C LYS A 240 4.53 -12.36 13.80
N VAL A 241 5.40 -11.56 13.17
CA VAL A 241 5.02 -10.27 12.60
C VAL A 241 3.87 -10.49 11.62
N LEU A 242 2.77 -9.76 11.77
CA LEU A 242 1.56 -10.01 10.96
C LEU A 242 1.79 -9.71 9.49
N GLN A 243 2.48 -8.60 9.17
CA GLN A 243 2.74 -8.21 7.79
C GLN A 243 4.11 -7.56 7.61
N VAL A 244 4.87 -8.08 6.65
CA VAL A 244 6.15 -7.53 6.18
C VAL A 244 5.98 -7.13 4.73
N LYS A 245 6.07 -5.81 4.42
CA LYS A 245 6.05 -5.31 3.05
C LYS A 245 7.48 -5.05 2.58
N PHE A 246 7.87 -5.74 1.50
CA PHE A 246 9.12 -5.44 0.80
C PHE A 246 8.98 -4.10 0.07
N VAL A 247 10.00 -3.25 0.18
CA VAL A 247 10.06 -1.97 -0.54
C VAL A 247 10.88 -2.05 -1.82
N ASP A 248 11.30 -3.23 -2.18
CA ASP A 248 11.96 -3.58 -3.44
C ASP A 248 11.06 -3.21 -4.62
N ARG A 249 11.52 -2.38 -5.54
CA ARG A 249 10.69 -1.79 -6.61
C ARG A 249 10.30 -2.78 -7.72
N THR A 250 11.07 -3.83 -7.88
CA THR A 250 10.74 -5.00 -8.71
C THR A 250 11.45 -6.17 -8.05
N PHE A 251 10.79 -6.77 -7.08
CA PHE A 251 11.37 -7.82 -6.24
C PHE A 251 11.97 -8.98 -7.05
N ASN A 252 11.31 -9.35 -8.15
CA ASN A 252 11.75 -10.44 -9.03
C ASN A 252 12.64 -9.99 -10.20
N ALA A 253 13.28 -8.81 -10.10
CA ALA A 253 14.25 -8.33 -11.10
C ALA A 253 15.43 -9.30 -11.31
N LYS A 254 15.80 -10.06 -10.28
CA LYS A 254 16.79 -11.15 -10.35
C LYS A 254 16.17 -12.44 -9.82
N ARG A 255 15.84 -13.34 -10.73
CA ARG A 255 15.13 -14.58 -10.42
C ARG A 255 15.82 -15.44 -9.34
N SER A 256 17.16 -15.57 -9.37
CA SER A 256 17.88 -16.33 -8.35
C SER A 256 17.72 -15.78 -6.94
N HIS A 257 17.55 -14.45 -6.79
CA HIS A 257 17.31 -13.78 -5.51
C HIS A 257 15.87 -14.02 -5.03
N SER A 258 14.88 -13.73 -5.88
CA SER A 258 13.47 -13.89 -5.51
C SER A 258 13.08 -15.34 -5.24
N ALA A 259 13.53 -16.29 -6.07
CA ALA A 259 13.27 -17.71 -5.88
C ALA A 259 13.90 -18.24 -4.57
N ALA A 260 15.12 -17.79 -4.23
CA ALA A 260 15.77 -18.17 -2.96
C ALA A 260 14.95 -17.69 -1.75
N ILE A 261 14.47 -16.45 -1.77
CA ILE A 261 13.63 -15.89 -0.70
C ILE A 261 12.29 -16.63 -0.61
N TRP A 262 11.60 -16.85 -1.73
CA TRP A 262 10.32 -17.57 -1.73
C TRP A 262 10.47 -19.02 -1.23
N ASN A 263 11.52 -19.73 -1.63
CA ASN A 263 11.81 -21.08 -1.10
C ASN A 263 12.09 -21.06 0.40
N TYR A 264 12.82 -20.04 0.89
CA TYR A 264 13.07 -19.88 2.32
C TYR A 264 11.75 -19.69 3.09
N LEU A 265 10.89 -18.78 2.62
CA LEU A 265 9.58 -18.51 3.24
C LEU A 265 8.66 -19.73 3.22
N LEU A 266 8.68 -20.50 2.12
CA LEU A 266 7.91 -21.74 2.00
C LEU A 266 8.38 -22.80 3.01
N ALA A 267 9.69 -22.91 3.24
CA ALA A 267 10.26 -23.88 4.16
C ALA A 267 10.11 -23.50 5.65
N HIS A 268 9.99 -22.21 5.96
CA HIS A 268 9.98 -21.69 7.34
C HIS A 268 8.66 -20.99 7.71
N ASP A 269 7.56 -21.26 6.97
CA ASP A 269 6.26 -20.63 7.23
C ASP A 269 5.78 -20.90 8.67
N ASN A 270 5.52 -19.83 9.39
CA ASN A 270 5.04 -19.87 10.78
C ASN A 270 3.49 -19.92 10.92
N GLY A 271 2.77 -19.98 9.79
CA GLY A 271 1.31 -19.99 9.74
C GLY A 271 0.62 -18.64 10.01
N VAL A 272 1.37 -17.56 10.25
CA VAL A 272 0.84 -16.24 10.66
C VAL A 272 1.30 -15.13 9.72
N THR A 273 2.61 -15.00 9.51
CA THR A 273 3.20 -13.85 8.80
C THR A 273 2.79 -13.83 7.33
N ASN A 274 2.43 -12.64 6.85
CA ASN A 274 2.20 -12.34 5.44
C ASN A 274 3.35 -11.48 4.90
N PHE A 275 3.84 -11.80 3.71
CA PHE A 275 4.87 -11.05 3.00
C PHE A 275 4.30 -10.44 1.72
N HIS A 276 4.46 -9.14 1.56
CA HIS A 276 3.94 -8.40 0.42
C HIS A 276 5.10 -7.99 -0.51
N PHE A 277 4.98 -8.30 -1.81
CA PHE A 277 5.99 -8.04 -2.83
C PHE A 277 5.41 -7.24 -3.99
N GLU A 278 6.18 -6.25 -4.50
CA GLU A 278 5.94 -5.58 -5.78
C GLU A 278 6.73 -6.33 -6.87
N ILE A 279 6.04 -6.86 -7.88
CA ILE A 279 6.66 -7.70 -8.91
C ILE A 279 6.32 -7.26 -10.34
N GLY A 280 7.20 -7.62 -11.30
CA GLY A 280 6.88 -7.70 -12.72
C GLY A 280 6.33 -9.10 -13.02
N ALA A 281 5.01 -9.23 -13.23
CA ALA A 281 4.40 -10.55 -13.42
C ALA A 281 4.86 -11.24 -14.70
N ASP A 282 5.12 -10.46 -15.76
CA ASP A 282 5.64 -10.96 -17.04
C ASP A 282 7.09 -11.49 -16.97
N LEU A 283 7.80 -11.26 -15.86
CA LEU A 283 9.11 -11.84 -15.58
C LEU A 283 9.06 -13.24 -14.97
N LEU A 284 7.88 -13.65 -14.43
CA LEU A 284 7.73 -14.96 -13.79
C LEU A 284 7.74 -16.10 -14.81
N GLN A 285 8.40 -17.18 -14.43
CA GLN A 285 8.48 -18.41 -15.21
C GLN A 285 7.67 -19.54 -14.53
N GLU A 286 7.50 -20.67 -15.20
CA GLU A 286 6.69 -21.78 -14.68
C GLU A 286 7.19 -22.30 -13.34
N GLU A 287 8.53 -22.38 -13.17
CA GLU A 287 9.11 -22.86 -11.92
C GLU A 287 8.85 -21.91 -10.75
N ASP A 288 8.73 -20.60 -11.02
CA ASP A 288 8.34 -19.61 -10.00
C ASP A 288 6.88 -19.82 -9.60
N LEU A 289 6.01 -20.06 -10.58
CA LEU A 289 4.61 -20.40 -10.33
C LEU A 289 4.46 -21.71 -9.52
N ASP A 290 5.33 -22.69 -9.74
CA ASP A 290 5.32 -23.93 -8.98
C ASP A 290 5.77 -23.75 -7.51
N ILE A 291 6.66 -22.81 -7.23
CA ILE A 291 6.98 -22.40 -5.85
C ILE A 291 5.75 -21.73 -5.22
N LEU A 292 5.17 -20.75 -5.91
CA LEU A 292 4.03 -19.95 -5.44
C LEU A 292 2.80 -20.83 -5.13
N LYS A 293 2.50 -21.83 -5.97
CA LYS A 293 1.37 -22.76 -5.77
C LYS A 293 1.47 -23.58 -4.48
N LYS A 294 2.68 -23.82 -3.97
CA LYS A 294 2.92 -24.63 -2.75
C LYS A 294 2.75 -23.82 -1.47
N MET A 295 2.66 -22.50 -1.56
CA MET A 295 2.56 -21.62 -0.40
C MET A 295 1.19 -21.73 0.27
N ARG A 296 1.18 -21.59 1.58
CA ARG A 296 -0.05 -21.47 2.38
C ARG A 296 -0.88 -20.27 1.88
N PRO A 297 -2.22 -20.38 1.84
CA PRO A 297 -3.07 -19.21 1.61
C PRO A 297 -2.76 -18.07 2.58
N GLY A 298 -2.47 -16.88 2.04
CA GLY A 298 -2.11 -15.69 2.81
C GLY A 298 -0.65 -15.62 3.30
N LEU A 299 0.25 -16.54 2.90
CA LEU A 299 1.68 -16.38 3.17
C LEU A 299 2.26 -15.19 2.41
N ILE A 300 1.88 -15.04 1.14
CA ILE A 300 2.31 -13.90 0.33
C ILE A 300 1.14 -13.16 -0.32
N GLN A 301 1.40 -11.91 -0.63
CA GLN A 301 0.57 -11.02 -1.43
C GLN A 301 1.44 -10.41 -2.53
N LEU A 302 0.90 -10.30 -3.73
CA LEU A 302 1.60 -9.74 -4.89
C LEU A 302 0.92 -8.47 -5.37
N GLU A 303 1.69 -7.39 -5.48
CA GLU A 303 1.31 -6.14 -6.12
C GLU A 303 1.93 -6.10 -7.52
N ILE A 304 1.08 -5.96 -8.54
CA ILE A 304 1.44 -6.10 -9.94
C ILE A 304 1.03 -4.84 -10.68
N GLY A 305 2.01 -4.02 -11.00
CA GLY A 305 1.76 -2.82 -11.78
C GLY A 305 1.45 -3.18 -13.25
N VAL A 306 0.24 -2.95 -13.70
CA VAL A 306 -0.14 -3.00 -15.12
C VAL A 306 0.00 -1.62 -15.74
N GLN A 307 -0.55 -0.63 -15.08
CA GLN A 307 -0.60 0.80 -15.38
C GLN A 307 -1.52 1.15 -16.57
N THR A 308 -1.41 0.46 -17.68
CA THR A 308 -2.25 0.58 -18.88
C THR A 308 -2.15 -0.70 -19.72
N ALA A 309 -3.18 -0.98 -20.52
CA ALA A 309 -3.14 -2.01 -21.55
C ALA A 309 -3.01 -1.42 -22.98
N ASN A 310 -2.91 -0.10 -23.11
CA ASN A 310 -2.74 0.58 -24.39
C ASN A 310 -1.28 0.45 -24.88
N PRO A 311 -1.01 -0.21 -26.02
CA PRO A 311 0.35 -0.44 -26.51
C PRO A 311 1.12 0.85 -26.80
N GLN A 312 0.46 1.90 -27.29
CA GLN A 312 1.10 3.20 -27.57
C GLN A 312 1.52 3.86 -26.25
N THR A 313 0.66 3.84 -25.25
CA THR A 313 0.97 4.36 -23.91
C THR A 313 2.10 3.58 -23.25
N ILE A 314 2.09 2.23 -23.32
CA ILE A 314 3.17 1.37 -22.80
C ILE A 314 4.52 1.78 -23.37
N GLN A 315 4.59 1.98 -24.68
CA GLN A 315 5.81 2.41 -25.38
C GLN A 315 6.24 3.81 -24.93
N GLU A 316 5.32 4.77 -24.87
CA GLU A 316 5.60 6.17 -24.54
C GLU A 316 6.09 6.34 -23.09
N ILE A 317 5.48 5.63 -22.15
CA ILE A 317 5.94 5.64 -20.76
C ILE A 317 7.20 4.80 -20.52
N ARG A 318 7.83 4.28 -21.58
CA ARG A 318 9.06 3.47 -21.55
C ARG A 318 8.94 2.24 -20.65
N ARG A 319 7.75 1.65 -20.58
CA ARG A 319 7.52 0.45 -19.80
C ARG A 319 7.81 -0.80 -20.62
N THR A 320 8.66 -1.67 -20.11
CA THR A 320 8.86 -3.01 -20.68
C THR A 320 7.86 -3.94 -20.03
N MET A 321 6.82 -4.32 -20.75
CA MET A 321 5.77 -5.22 -20.26
C MET A 321 5.07 -5.90 -21.44
N ASP A 322 4.91 -7.22 -21.36
CA ASP A 322 4.03 -7.98 -22.26
C ASP A 322 2.72 -8.28 -21.52
N ILE A 323 1.65 -7.58 -21.94
CA ILE A 323 0.34 -7.67 -21.27
C ILE A 323 -0.30 -9.07 -21.45
N ASP A 324 -0.04 -9.78 -22.56
CA ASP A 324 -0.60 -11.11 -22.81
C ASP A 324 0.11 -12.17 -21.95
N VAL A 325 1.41 -12.00 -21.71
CA VAL A 325 2.17 -12.81 -20.75
C VAL A 325 1.68 -12.54 -19.34
N LEU A 326 1.56 -11.27 -18.97
CA LEU A 326 1.07 -10.86 -17.65
C LEU A 326 -0.31 -11.47 -17.35
N GLU A 327 -1.24 -11.40 -18.29
CA GLU A 327 -2.60 -11.97 -18.15
C GLU A 327 -2.56 -13.48 -17.90
N ARG A 328 -1.73 -14.23 -18.64
CA ARG A 328 -1.54 -15.68 -18.42
C ARG A 328 -0.98 -15.98 -17.05
N VAL A 329 0.01 -15.23 -16.60
CA VAL A 329 0.66 -15.41 -15.29
C VAL A 329 -0.33 -15.10 -14.17
N VAL A 330 -1.05 -13.99 -14.24
CA VAL A 330 -2.10 -13.63 -13.27
C VAL A 330 -3.15 -14.73 -13.15
N ALA A 331 -3.61 -15.29 -14.30
CA ALA A 331 -4.54 -16.41 -14.30
C ALA A 331 -3.92 -17.68 -13.66
N GLY A 332 -2.65 -17.95 -13.91
CA GLY A 332 -1.92 -19.08 -13.32
C GLY A 332 -1.81 -18.97 -11.79
N ILE A 333 -1.51 -17.78 -11.28
CA ILE A 333 -1.47 -17.51 -9.83
C ILE A 333 -2.88 -17.66 -9.24
N LYS A 334 -3.89 -17.09 -9.89
CA LYS A 334 -5.30 -17.15 -9.44
C LYS A 334 -5.83 -18.58 -9.33
N ALA A 335 -5.40 -19.46 -10.20
CA ALA A 335 -5.78 -20.88 -10.16
C ALA A 335 -5.31 -21.59 -8.88
N GLY A 336 -4.23 -21.12 -8.25
CA GLY A 336 -3.72 -21.61 -6.98
C GLY A 336 -4.61 -21.28 -5.77
N LYS A 337 -5.43 -20.24 -5.84
CA LYS A 337 -6.35 -19.77 -4.77
C LYS A 337 -5.67 -19.53 -3.42
N ASN A 338 -4.41 -19.19 -3.40
CA ASN A 338 -3.61 -19.06 -2.19
C ASN A 338 -2.89 -17.71 -2.06
N ILE A 339 -2.87 -16.90 -3.12
CA ILE A 339 -2.15 -15.62 -3.16
C ILE A 339 -3.12 -14.50 -3.52
N HIS A 340 -3.13 -13.45 -2.70
CA HIS A 340 -3.86 -12.22 -2.97
C HIS A 340 -3.12 -11.41 -4.04
N GLN A 341 -3.79 -11.09 -5.13
CA GLN A 341 -3.25 -10.32 -6.25
C GLN A 341 -3.86 -8.91 -6.29
N HIS A 342 -2.99 -7.92 -6.28
CA HIS A 342 -3.33 -6.51 -6.40
C HIS A 342 -2.79 -6.00 -7.75
N LEU A 343 -3.66 -5.53 -8.63
CA LEU A 343 -3.31 -4.99 -9.94
C LEU A 343 -3.61 -3.48 -10.00
N ASP A 344 -2.69 -2.72 -10.62
CA ASP A 344 -2.75 -1.26 -10.66
C ASP A 344 -2.94 -0.74 -12.07
N LEU A 345 -3.78 0.29 -12.20
CA LEU A 345 -3.91 1.15 -13.39
C LEU A 345 -3.61 2.60 -13.02
N ILE A 346 -3.08 3.39 -13.97
CA ILE A 346 -2.83 4.82 -13.79
C ILE A 346 -3.58 5.61 -14.85
N ALA A 347 -4.53 6.44 -14.43
CA ALA A 347 -5.20 7.41 -15.29
C ALA A 347 -4.32 8.66 -15.50
N GLY A 348 -4.36 9.24 -16.70
CA GLY A 348 -3.62 10.45 -17.04
C GLY A 348 -2.27 10.19 -17.68
N LEU A 349 -1.98 8.96 -18.11
CA LEU A 349 -0.79 8.65 -18.89
C LEU A 349 -0.89 9.22 -20.32
N PRO A 350 0.26 9.53 -20.99
CA PRO A 350 0.26 10.01 -22.36
C PRO A 350 -0.39 9.02 -23.35
N TYR A 351 -1.07 9.55 -24.38
CA TYR A 351 -1.77 8.78 -25.42
C TYR A 351 -2.90 7.88 -24.91
N GLU A 352 -3.42 8.12 -23.72
CA GLU A 352 -4.54 7.39 -23.18
C GLU A 352 -5.71 8.34 -22.90
N ASP A 353 -6.72 8.31 -23.77
CA ASP A 353 -7.99 9.00 -23.61
C ASP A 353 -8.97 8.17 -22.76
N LEU A 354 -10.17 8.70 -22.51
CA LEU A 354 -11.18 8.05 -21.67
C LEU A 354 -11.58 6.67 -22.20
N GLU A 355 -11.71 6.49 -23.52
CA GLU A 355 -12.12 5.20 -24.10
C GLU A 355 -10.98 4.18 -24.07
N SER A 356 -9.75 4.61 -24.29
CA SER A 356 -8.58 3.78 -24.12
C SER A 356 -8.41 3.32 -22.67
N PHE A 357 -8.62 4.24 -21.71
CA PHE A 357 -8.57 3.89 -20.28
C PHE A 357 -9.67 2.89 -19.90
N ARG A 358 -10.91 3.08 -20.41
CA ARG A 358 -11.99 2.10 -20.23
C ARG A 358 -11.61 0.72 -20.75
N SER A 359 -10.95 0.67 -21.90
CA SER A 359 -10.49 -0.59 -22.49
C SER A 359 -9.40 -1.26 -21.65
N SER A 360 -8.46 -0.47 -21.11
CA SER A 360 -7.45 -0.94 -20.14
C SER A 360 -8.11 -1.46 -18.86
N PHE A 361 -9.07 -0.72 -18.32
CA PHE A 361 -9.86 -1.13 -17.14
C PHE A 361 -10.58 -2.46 -17.35
N ASP A 362 -11.31 -2.59 -18.45
CA ASP A 362 -12.08 -3.81 -18.76
C ASP A 362 -11.18 -5.03 -18.91
N ARG A 363 -10.00 -4.86 -19.51
CA ARG A 363 -9.03 -5.93 -19.67
C ARG A 363 -8.50 -6.40 -18.32
N VAL A 364 -8.09 -5.46 -17.45
CA VAL A 364 -7.56 -5.79 -16.12
C VAL A 364 -8.65 -6.32 -15.19
N TYR A 365 -9.84 -5.75 -15.24
CA TYR A 365 -10.98 -6.28 -14.48
C TYR A 365 -11.30 -7.73 -14.82
N LYS A 366 -11.22 -8.12 -16.10
CA LYS A 366 -11.42 -9.51 -16.55
C LYS A 366 -10.39 -10.50 -16.02
N MET A 367 -9.20 -10.05 -15.65
CA MET A 367 -8.19 -10.88 -14.95
C MET A 367 -8.63 -11.25 -13.52
N ARG A 368 -9.66 -10.60 -12.99
CA ARG A 368 -10.24 -10.88 -11.65
C ARG A 368 -9.22 -10.74 -10.52
N PRO A 369 -8.47 -9.64 -10.41
CA PRO A 369 -7.62 -9.44 -9.25
C PRO A 369 -8.44 -9.43 -7.96
N ASP A 370 -7.80 -9.69 -6.84
CA ASP A 370 -8.45 -9.56 -5.53
C ASP A 370 -8.61 -8.10 -5.12
N GLN A 371 -7.73 -7.22 -5.63
CA GLN A 371 -7.83 -5.77 -5.56
C GLN A 371 -7.42 -5.15 -6.88
N LEU A 372 -8.19 -4.18 -7.37
CA LEU A 372 -7.92 -3.37 -8.55
C LEU A 372 -7.78 -1.91 -8.13
N GLN A 373 -6.56 -1.39 -8.17
CA GLN A 373 -6.31 0.00 -7.83
C GLN A 373 -6.34 0.88 -9.07
N LEU A 374 -7.17 1.91 -9.04
CA LEU A 374 -7.12 2.99 -10.01
C LEU A 374 -6.32 4.14 -9.40
N GLY A 375 -5.09 4.32 -9.88
CA GLY A 375 -4.26 5.46 -9.53
C GLY A 375 -4.40 6.59 -10.53
N PHE A 376 -3.93 7.77 -10.13
CA PHE A 376 -3.83 8.95 -10.99
C PHE A 376 -2.37 9.36 -11.11
N LEU A 377 -1.97 9.74 -12.32
CA LEU A 377 -0.59 10.14 -12.57
C LEU A 377 -0.17 11.25 -11.60
N LYS A 378 0.97 11.04 -10.97
CA LYS A 378 1.64 12.05 -10.13
C LYS A 378 2.88 12.53 -10.86
N VAL A 379 2.95 13.82 -11.13
CA VAL A 379 4.07 14.44 -11.86
C VAL A 379 5.19 14.73 -10.88
N LEU A 380 5.99 13.70 -10.59
CA LEU A 380 7.02 13.75 -9.56
C LEU A 380 8.25 14.52 -10.05
N GLN A 381 8.78 15.42 -9.23
CA GLN A 381 10.01 16.16 -9.54
C GLN A 381 11.19 15.21 -9.71
N GLY A 382 11.99 15.43 -10.76
CA GLY A 382 13.09 14.56 -11.14
C GLY A 382 12.69 13.34 -11.98
N SER A 383 11.41 13.16 -12.29
CA SER A 383 10.97 12.14 -13.25
C SER A 383 11.04 12.67 -14.69
N TRP A 384 11.21 11.74 -15.63
CA TRP A 384 11.11 12.10 -17.06
C TRP A 384 9.75 12.70 -17.42
N MET A 385 8.70 12.29 -16.76
CA MET A 385 7.35 12.81 -16.97
C MET A 385 7.25 14.29 -16.59
N GLU A 386 7.95 14.73 -15.56
CA GLU A 386 8.03 16.14 -15.17
C GLU A 386 8.80 16.97 -16.21
N GLU A 387 9.91 16.43 -16.74
CA GLU A 387 10.69 17.09 -17.80
C GLU A 387 9.88 17.27 -19.09
N CYS A 388 9.01 16.31 -19.43
CA CYS A 388 8.19 16.30 -20.63
C CYS A 388 6.77 16.87 -20.45
N LYS A 389 6.45 17.48 -19.33
CA LYS A 389 5.08 17.93 -18.97
C LYS A 389 4.44 18.82 -20.04
N GLU A 390 5.20 19.73 -20.64
CA GLU A 390 4.72 20.61 -21.71
C GLU A 390 4.38 19.81 -22.98
N ASN A 391 5.17 18.79 -23.31
CA ASN A 391 4.95 17.95 -24.49
C ASN A 391 3.65 17.17 -24.41
N TYR A 392 3.23 16.79 -23.20
CA TYR A 392 2.00 16.05 -22.96
C TYR A 392 0.84 16.93 -22.50
N GLY A 393 1.07 18.25 -22.36
CA GLY A 393 0.08 19.21 -21.87
C GLY A 393 -0.41 18.84 -20.45
N LEU A 394 0.51 18.40 -19.60
CA LEU A 394 0.16 17.98 -18.25
C LEU A 394 -0.20 19.18 -17.38
N SER A 395 -1.43 19.19 -16.88
CA SER A 395 -1.88 20.05 -15.81
C SER A 395 -2.03 19.21 -14.54
N PHE A 396 -1.47 19.65 -13.43
CA PHE A 396 -1.46 18.92 -12.17
C PHE A 396 -1.50 19.86 -10.96
N THR A 397 -1.79 19.33 -9.77
CA THR A 397 -1.90 20.14 -8.55
C THR A 397 -0.56 20.79 -8.21
N ALA A 398 -0.60 22.06 -7.79
CA ALA A 398 0.59 22.85 -7.46
C ALA A 398 1.32 22.33 -6.21
N LEU A 399 0.59 21.67 -5.32
CA LEU A 399 1.09 21.07 -4.08
C LEU A 399 1.07 19.54 -4.18
N PRO A 400 1.89 18.85 -3.39
CA PRO A 400 1.82 17.40 -3.31
C PRO A 400 0.38 16.92 -3.06
N PRO A 401 -0.05 15.86 -3.71
CA PRO A 401 0.75 14.83 -4.39
C PRO A 401 1.02 15.09 -5.88
N TYR A 402 0.92 16.31 -6.41
CA TYR A 402 1.16 16.67 -7.82
C TYR A 402 0.32 15.83 -8.80
N GLU A 403 -0.89 15.57 -8.39
CA GLU A 403 -1.82 14.70 -9.12
C GLU A 403 -2.34 15.40 -10.38
N VAL A 404 -2.41 14.65 -11.47
CA VAL A 404 -2.88 15.12 -12.76
C VAL A 404 -4.31 15.70 -12.66
N LEU A 405 -4.51 16.86 -13.28
CA LEU A 405 -5.79 17.53 -13.46
C LEU A 405 -6.27 17.43 -14.93
N GLY A 406 -5.36 17.25 -15.86
CA GLY A 406 -5.66 17.07 -17.28
C GLY A 406 -4.41 16.84 -18.09
N THR A 407 -4.60 16.33 -19.32
CA THR A 407 -3.55 16.05 -20.31
C THR A 407 -4.06 16.46 -21.68
N LYS A 408 -3.27 16.26 -22.75
CA LYS A 408 -3.77 16.42 -24.13
C LYS A 408 -4.92 15.46 -24.47
N TRP A 409 -5.07 14.36 -23.74
CA TRP A 409 -6.02 13.27 -24.05
C TRP A 409 -7.18 13.17 -23.05
N LEU A 410 -6.99 13.66 -21.82
CA LEU A 410 -8.00 13.66 -20.78
C LEU A 410 -8.25 15.09 -20.28
N SER A 411 -9.50 15.52 -20.35
CA SER A 411 -9.93 16.77 -19.74
C SER A 411 -10.07 16.64 -18.22
N TYR A 412 -10.17 17.76 -17.49
CA TYR A 412 -10.46 17.73 -16.06
C TYR A 412 -11.82 17.06 -15.74
N SER A 413 -12.79 17.17 -16.64
CA SER A 413 -14.07 16.48 -16.52
C SER A 413 -13.89 14.97 -16.55
N ASP A 414 -13.04 14.46 -17.45
CA ASP A 414 -12.74 13.03 -17.56
C ASP A 414 -12.01 12.52 -16.31
N ILE A 415 -11.03 13.28 -15.81
CA ILE A 415 -10.33 12.95 -14.55
C ILE A 415 -11.33 12.87 -13.38
N ARG A 416 -12.26 13.82 -13.28
CA ARG A 416 -13.31 13.78 -12.24
C ARG A 416 -14.24 12.58 -12.40
N GLN A 417 -14.58 12.19 -13.62
CA GLN A 417 -15.38 11.01 -13.87
C GLN A 417 -14.63 9.74 -13.44
N LEU A 418 -13.35 9.62 -13.78
CA LEU A 418 -12.51 8.48 -13.39
C LEU A 418 -12.31 8.41 -11.87
N LYS A 419 -12.23 9.54 -11.16
CA LYS A 419 -12.22 9.55 -9.68
C LYS A 419 -13.51 9.03 -9.07
N ALA A 420 -14.64 9.37 -9.64
CA ALA A 420 -15.91 8.82 -9.18
C ALA A 420 -16.02 7.31 -9.48
N VAL A 421 -15.46 6.84 -10.60
CA VAL A 421 -15.36 5.41 -10.90
C VAL A 421 -14.43 4.70 -9.90
N GLU A 422 -13.28 5.29 -9.56
CA GLU A 422 -12.35 4.76 -8.56
C GLU A 422 -13.04 4.58 -7.21
N GLU A 423 -13.78 5.56 -6.74
CA GLU A 423 -14.58 5.45 -5.50
C GLU A 423 -15.56 4.26 -5.55
N MET A 424 -16.24 4.03 -6.67
CA MET A 424 -17.15 2.90 -6.83
C MET A 424 -16.40 1.56 -6.87
N VAL A 425 -15.22 1.50 -7.47
CA VAL A 425 -14.36 0.30 -7.45
C VAL A 425 -13.93 -0.02 -6.02
N GLU A 426 -13.51 0.98 -5.23
CA GLU A 426 -13.15 0.78 -3.82
C GLU A 426 -14.35 0.29 -2.98
N ILE A 427 -15.53 0.84 -3.19
CA ILE A 427 -16.73 0.48 -2.43
C ILE A 427 -17.25 -0.92 -2.82
N TYR A 428 -17.38 -1.20 -4.11
CA TYR A 428 -18.16 -2.35 -4.59
C TYR A 428 -17.30 -3.53 -5.06
N TYR A 429 -16.04 -3.29 -5.44
CA TYR A 429 -15.12 -4.35 -5.84
C TYR A 429 -14.06 -4.63 -4.77
N ASN A 430 -13.20 -3.67 -4.46
CA ASN A 430 -12.04 -3.86 -3.57
C ASN A 430 -12.42 -4.21 -2.13
N SER A 431 -13.59 -3.76 -1.68
CA SER A 431 -14.11 -4.15 -0.35
C SER A 431 -14.35 -5.65 -0.21
N GLY A 432 -14.50 -6.37 -1.32
CA GLY A 432 -14.86 -7.79 -1.36
C GLY A 432 -16.24 -8.11 -0.75
N GLN A 433 -17.09 -7.09 -0.54
CA GLN A 433 -18.38 -7.24 0.14
C GLN A 433 -19.52 -7.59 -0.80
N PHE A 434 -19.37 -7.38 -2.11
CA PHE A 434 -20.45 -7.47 -3.10
C PHE A 434 -20.15 -8.49 -4.22
N VAL A 435 -19.44 -9.57 -3.89
CA VAL A 435 -18.91 -10.53 -4.87
C VAL A 435 -20.02 -11.16 -5.73
N TRP A 436 -21.13 -11.59 -5.11
CA TRP A 436 -22.26 -12.20 -5.81
C TRP A 436 -23.07 -11.17 -6.57
N THR A 437 -23.28 -10.01 -5.97
CA THR A 437 -24.03 -8.91 -6.56
C THR A 437 -23.30 -8.33 -7.76
N MET A 438 -21.98 -8.10 -7.68
CA MET A 438 -21.18 -7.63 -8.82
C MET A 438 -21.22 -8.62 -9.99
N LYS A 439 -21.13 -9.93 -9.70
CA LYS A 439 -21.28 -10.96 -10.75
C LYS A 439 -22.66 -10.94 -11.42
N CYS A 440 -23.72 -10.58 -10.69
CA CYS A 440 -25.04 -10.40 -11.28
C CYS A 440 -25.10 -9.14 -12.14
N LEU A 441 -24.50 -8.03 -11.70
CA LEU A 441 -24.43 -6.76 -12.46
C LEU A 441 -23.69 -6.92 -13.79
N GLU A 442 -22.59 -7.68 -13.81
CA GLU A 442 -21.84 -7.98 -15.03
C GLU A 442 -22.71 -8.57 -16.16
N GLY A 443 -23.77 -9.28 -15.81
CA GLY A 443 -24.73 -9.83 -16.78
C GLY A 443 -25.71 -8.80 -17.35
N LEU A 444 -25.73 -7.58 -16.82
CA LEU A 444 -26.67 -6.52 -17.23
C LEU A 444 -26.01 -5.40 -18.05
N PHE A 445 -24.69 -5.36 -18.08
CA PHE A 445 -23.92 -4.35 -18.78
C PHE A 445 -23.08 -4.98 -19.89
N SER A 446 -22.77 -4.19 -20.93
CA SER A 446 -21.99 -4.69 -22.07
C SER A 446 -20.50 -4.82 -21.73
N ARG A 447 -20.01 -3.99 -20.79
CA ARG A 447 -18.62 -3.97 -20.36
C ARG A 447 -18.50 -3.60 -18.87
N PRO A 448 -17.45 -4.07 -18.17
CA PRO A 448 -17.25 -3.79 -16.75
C PRO A 448 -17.20 -2.31 -16.38
N ALA A 449 -16.53 -1.47 -17.16
CA ALA A 449 -16.41 -0.04 -16.89
C ALA A 449 -17.77 0.65 -16.73
N GLU A 450 -18.76 0.28 -17.55
CA GLU A 450 -20.12 0.86 -17.52
C GLU A 450 -20.82 0.63 -16.17
N ILE A 451 -20.53 -0.47 -15.47
CA ILE A 451 -21.11 -0.75 -14.15
C ILE A 451 -20.74 0.36 -13.16
N PHE A 452 -19.44 0.64 -13.09
CA PHE A 452 -18.91 1.61 -12.12
C PHE A 452 -19.25 3.06 -12.53
N GLU A 453 -19.33 3.34 -13.82
CA GLU A 453 -19.81 4.64 -14.34
C GLU A 453 -21.29 4.87 -14.00
N ALA A 454 -22.13 3.86 -14.16
CA ALA A 454 -23.56 3.95 -13.81
C ALA A 454 -23.74 4.15 -12.30
N LEU A 455 -22.97 3.42 -11.48
CA LEU A 455 -22.98 3.60 -10.02
C LEU A 455 -22.47 4.99 -9.62
N ALA A 456 -21.40 5.49 -10.23
CA ALA A 456 -20.88 6.84 -9.99
C ALA A 456 -21.90 7.93 -10.37
N GLY A 457 -22.58 7.74 -11.51
CA GLY A 457 -23.69 8.61 -11.94
C GLY A 457 -24.84 8.62 -10.94
N TRP A 458 -25.24 7.46 -10.43
CA TRP A 458 -26.25 7.30 -9.40
C TRP A 458 -25.88 8.00 -8.09
N TYR A 459 -24.64 7.79 -7.60
CA TYR A 459 -24.14 8.45 -6.39
C TYR A 459 -24.18 9.97 -6.50
N LYS A 460 -23.79 10.49 -7.66
CA LYS A 460 -23.85 11.93 -7.93
C LYS A 460 -25.30 12.46 -7.97
N GLN A 461 -26.21 11.73 -8.62
CA GLN A 461 -27.61 12.11 -8.75
C GLN A 461 -28.32 12.15 -7.40
N GLU A 462 -28.05 11.17 -6.54
CA GLU A 462 -28.67 11.04 -5.21
C GLU A 462 -27.92 11.83 -4.11
N GLY A 463 -26.87 12.59 -4.47
CA GLY A 463 -26.08 13.36 -3.50
C GLY A 463 -25.33 12.51 -2.48
N LEU A 464 -24.93 11.29 -2.86
CA LEU A 464 -24.26 10.32 -2.00
C LEU A 464 -22.72 10.38 -2.10
N SER A 465 -22.19 11.10 -3.09
CA SER A 465 -20.75 11.29 -3.27
C SER A 465 -20.15 12.11 -2.12
N GLU A 466 -18.88 11.88 -1.79
CA GLU A 466 -18.10 12.62 -0.77
C GLU A 466 -18.64 12.45 0.67
N VAL A 467 -19.55 11.49 0.89
CA VAL A 467 -20.12 11.18 2.21
C VAL A 467 -19.72 9.76 2.63
N ASN A 468 -19.20 9.65 3.85
CA ASN A 468 -18.89 8.32 4.40
C ASN A 468 -20.17 7.58 4.77
N HIS A 469 -20.44 6.50 4.05
CA HIS A 469 -21.58 5.63 4.30
C HIS A 469 -21.18 4.41 5.13
N SER A 470 -22.08 4.03 6.06
CA SER A 470 -21.93 2.77 6.80
C SER A 470 -21.99 1.57 5.82
N ARG A 471 -21.44 0.45 6.24
CA ARG A 471 -21.53 -0.79 5.44
C ARG A 471 -22.98 -1.09 5.07
N GLN A 472 -23.90 -1.11 6.03
CA GLN A 472 -25.31 -1.42 5.80
C GLN A 472 -25.97 -0.43 4.82
N THR A 473 -25.64 0.86 4.92
CA THR A 473 -26.12 1.88 4.00
C THR A 473 -25.70 1.57 2.56
N ARG A 474 -24.46 1.11 2.33
CA ARG A 474 -23.96 0.76 0.99
C ARG A 474 -24.78 -0.36 0.34
N TYR A 475 -25.23 -1.37 1.12
CA TYR A 475 -26.15 -2.40 0.63
C TYR A 475 -27.51 -1.82 0.24
N ALA A 476 -28.08 -0.95 1.07
CA ALA A 476 -29.36 -0.31 0.80
C ALA A 476 -29.29 0.60 -0.44
N VAL A 477 -28.20 1.38 -0.60
CA VAL A 477 -27.97 2.23 -1.78
C VAL A 477 -27.87 1.41 -3.05
N LEU A 478 -27.12 0.31 -3.04
CA LEU A 478 -27.02 -0.57 -4.20
C LEU A 478 -28.35 -1.23 -4.54
N PHE A 479 -29.12 -1.63 -3.52
CA PHE A 479 -30.46 -2.17 -3.74
C PHE A 479 -31.41 -1.13 -4.36
N ALA A 480 -31.38 0.12 -3.90
CA ALA A 480 -32.17 1.22 -4.46
C ALA A 480 -31.81 1.49 -5.94
N PHE A 481 -30.51 1.48 -6.26
CA PHE A 481 -30.04 1.56 -7.65
C PHE A 481 -30.65 0.46 -8.53
N ILE A 482 -30.64 -0.78 -8.05
CA ILE A 482 -31.20 -1.93 -8.78
C ILE A 482 -32.71 -1.78 -8.98
N VAL A 483 -33.46 -1.44 -7.93
CA VAL A 483 -34.90 -1.26 -8.01
C VAL A 483 -35.30 -0.21 -9.06
N GLN A 484 -34.53 0.88 -9.13
CA GLN A 484 -34.82 1.95 -10.07
C GLN A 484 -34.41 1.62 -11.51
N HIS A 485 -33.25 1.05 -11.75
CA HIS A 485 -32.68 0.85 -13.09
C HIS A 485 -33.00 -0.52 -13.67
N PHE A 486 -33.21 -1.54 -12.82
CA PHE A 486 -33.44 -2.93 -13.23
C PHE A 486 -34.59 -3.57 -12.45
N PRO A 487 -35.80 -2.99 -12.48
CA PRO A 487 -36.94 -3.45 -11.64
C PRO A 487 -37.32 -4.92 -11.84
N LYS A 488 -37.05 -5.49 -13.02
CA LYS A 488 -37.33 -6.92 -13.31
C LYS A 488 -36.36 -7.87 -12.62
N GLU A 489 -35.19 -7.38 -12.23
CA GLU A 489 -34.11 -8.15 -11.58
C GLU A 489 -34.12 -8.01 -10.04
N THR A 490 -35.06 -7.21 -9.49
CA THR A 490 -35.10 -6.85 -8.06
C THR A 490 -34.98 -8.06 -7.15
N GLU A 491 -35.69 -9.14 -7.39
CA GLU A 491 -35.71 -10.31 -6.53
C GLU A 491 -34.38 -11.08 -6.57
N ARG A 492 -33.80 -11.23 -7.77
CA ARG A 492 -32.47 -11.82 -7.94
C ARG A 492 -31.39 -11.04 -7.19
N PHE A 493 -31.44 -9.69 -7.22
CA PHE A 493 -30.48 -8.86 -6.52
C PHE A 493 -30.75 -8.78 -5.02
N ARG A 494 -31.99 -8.90 -4.59
CA ARG A 494 -32.34 -9.09 -3.18
C ARG A 494 -31.61 -10.30 -2.60
N ASP A 495 -31.65 -11.42 -3.29
CA ASP A 495 -30.97 -12.65 -2.89
C ASP A 495 -29.45 -12.46 -2.89
N SER A 496 -28.86 -11.92 -3.97
CA SER A 496 -27.40 -11.75 -4.06
C SER A 496 -26.84 -10.80 -3.00
N LEU A 497 -27.51 -9.67 -2.73
CA LEU A 497 -27.12 -8.73 -1.67
C LEU A 497 -27.26 -9.34 -0.28
N THR A 498 -28.31 -10.15 -0.06
CA THR A 498 -28.48 -10.86 1.21
C THR A 498 -27.37 -11.89 1.42
N VAL A 499 -27.01 -12.65 0.37
CA VAL A 499 -25.90 -13.59 0.42
C VAL A 499 -24.59 -12.86 0.71
N ASP A 500 -24.28 -11.79 -0.02
CA ASP A 500 -23.06 -11.00 0.20
C ASP A 500 -22.95 -10.45 1.63
N LEU A 501 -24.07 -9.99 2.19
CA LEU A 501 -24.10 -9.48 3.56
C LEU A 501 -23.77 -10.59 4.57
N TYR A 502 -24.43 -11.75 4.46
CA TYR A 502 -24.22 -12.86 5.39
C TYR A 502 -22.93 -13.63 5.13
N LEU A 503 -22.31 -13.53 3.96
CA LEU A 503 -20.93 -14.00 3.76
C LEU A 503 -19.94 -13.32 4.70
N ARG A 504 -20.15 -12.04 4.98
CA ARG A 504 -19.21 -11.25 5.80
C ARG A 504 -19.49 -11.40 7.29
N GLU A 505 -20.74 -11.28 7.70
CA GLU A 505 -21.10 -11.30 9.12
C GLU A 505 -22.55 -11.69 9.38
N LYS A 506 -22.80 -12.26 10.54
CA LYS A 506 -24.15 -12.41 11.06
C LYS A 506 -24.61 -11.06 11.61
N VAL A 507 -25.47 -10.36 10.86
CA VAL A 507 -25.99 -9.06 11.29
C VAL A 507 -26.96 -9.20 12.45
N LYS A 508 -26.93 -8.23 13.38
CA LYS A 508 -27.86 -8.19 14.54
C LYS A 508 -29.29 -7.87 14.12
N THR A 509 -29.42 -6.94 13.18
CA THR A 509 -30.73 -6.52 12.63
C THR A 509 -30.79 -6.87 11.16
N ARG A 510 -31.82 -7.63 10.77
CA ARG A 510 -32.04 -7.98 9.37
C ARG A 510 -32.36 -6.71 8.57
N PRO A 511 -31.70 -6.48 7.42
CA PRO A 511 -31.97 -5.29 6.63
C PRO A 511 -33.35 -5.39 5.94
N ASP A 512 -33.97 -4.21 5.70
CA ASP A 512 -35.32 -4.12 5.14
C ASP A 512 -35.42 -4.68 3.70
N PHE A 513 -34.31 -4.67 2.95
CA PHE A 513 -34.30 -5.26 1.61
C PHE A 513 -34.31 -6.79 1.64
N ALA A 514 -33.89 -7.45 2.71
CA ALA A 514 -33.84 -8.91 2.80
C ALA A 514 -35.24 -9.51 3.01
N ARG A 515 -35.48 -10.71 2.48
CA ARG A 515 -36.77 -11.43 2.63
C ARG A 515 -37.10 -11.67 4.10
N ASP A 516 -38.39 -11.70 4.39
CA ASP A 516 -38.88 -12.10 5.70
C ASP A 516 -38.67 -13.60 5.96
N LEU A 517 -37.94 -13.96 6.98
CA LEU A 517 -37.70 -15.37 7.38
C LEU A 517 -38.74 -15.90 8.37
N ARG A 518 -39.68 -15.08 8.85
CA ARG A 518 -40.74 -15.54 9.79
C ARG A 518 -41.53 -16.76 9.29
N PRO A 519 -41.88 -16.85 8.02
CA PRO A 519 -42.59 -18.03 7.48
C PRO A 519 -41.75 -19.33 7.58
N TYR A 520 -40.43 -19.23 7.55
CA TYR A 520 -39.51 -20.37 7.54
C TYR A 520 -38.93 -20.73 8.91
N ARG A 521 -39.34 -20.02 9.97
CA ARG A 521 -38.78 -20.18 11.33
C ARG A 521 -38.85 -21.61 11.85
N GLU A 522 -40.00 -22.28 11.66
CA GLU A 522 -40.18 -23.67 12.09
C GLU A 522 -39.29 -24.65 11.33
N GLU A 523 -39.15 -24.44 10.03
CA GLU A 523 -38.30 -25.25 9.17
C GLU A 523 -36.81 -25.08 9.53
N ILE A 524 -36.36 -23.85 9.68
CA ILE A 524 -35.00 -23.52 10.13
C ILE A 524 -34.70 -24.19 11.48
N ARG A 525 -35.62 -24.13 12.42
CA ARG A 525 -35.47 -24.80 13.72
C ARG A 525 -35.33 -26.32 13.59
N LYS A 526 -36.12 -26.97 12.75
CA LYS A 526 -36.04 -28.41 12.49
C LYS A 526 -34.70 -28.78 11.83
N ILE A 527 -34.17 -27.93 10.96
CA ILE A 527 -32.87 -28.12 10.33
C ILE A 527 -31.76 -28.14 11.41
N TYR A 528 -31.73 -27.17 12.32
CA TYR A 528 -30.72 -27.15 13.37
C TYR A 528 -30.87 -28.33 14.37
N GLN A 529 -32.09 -28.75 14.66
CA GLN A 529 -32.34 -29.96 15.48
C GLN A 529 -31.85 -31.25 14.78
N LYS A 530 -31.96 -31.31 13.44
CA LYS A 530 -31.43 -32.42 12.66
C LYS A 530 -29.89 -32.37 12.64
N GLU A 531 -29.30 -31.19 12.42
CA GLU A 531 -27.85 -31.01 12.46
C GLU A 531 -27.24 -31.33 13.81
N GLU A 532 -27.95 -31.10 14.92
CA GLU A 532 -27.51 -31.50 16.28
C GLU A 532 -27.27 -33.00 16.37
N ARG A 533 -28.07 -33.81 15.64
CA ARG A 533 -27.97 -35.27 15.66
C ARG A 533 -27.03 -35.82 14.57
N GLU A 534 -27.13 -35.29 13.35
CA GLU A 534 -26.49 -35.88 12.16
C GLU A 534 -25.13 -35.28 11.82
N ARG A 535 -24.90 -34.00 12.19
CA ARG A 535 -23.64 -33.27 11.91
C ARG A 535 -23.22 -33.32 10.43
N ARG A 536 -24.18 -33.32 9.51
CA ARG A 536 -23.92 -33.49 8.09
C ARG A 536 -23.26 -32.28 7.44
N TYR A 537 -23.71 -31.08 7.81
CA TYR A 537 -23.24 -29.81 7.24
C TYR A 537 -22.33 -29.04 8.19
N LEU A 538 -22.43 -29.34 9.51
CA LEU A 538 -21.66 -28.73 10.58
C LEU A 538 -20.86 -29.79 11.39
N PRO A 539 -19.94 -30.55 10.75
CA PRO A 539 -19.22 -31.65 11.42
C PRO A 539 -18.35 -31.18 12.59
N ASP A 540 -17.79 -29.95 12.49
CA ASP A 540 -16.87 -29.39 13.49
C ASP A 540 -17.57 -28.84 14.76
N TYR A 541 -18.91 -28.99 14.84
CA TYR A 541 -19.72 -28.47 15.93
C TYR A 541 -20.05 -29.54 17.01
N THR A 542 -19.15 -30.51 17.19
CA THR A 542 -19.31 -31.54 18.23
C THR A 542 -19.52 -30.89 19.60
N GLY A 543 -20.55 -31.32 20.32
CA GLY A 543 -20.92 -30.79 21.67
C GLY A 543 -21.80 -29.55 21.65
N PHE A 544 -22.10 -28.97 20.46
CA PHE A 544 -23.03 -27.84 20.37
C PHE A 544 -24.47 -28.34 20.23
N ASP A 545 -25.39 -27.71 20.93
CA ASP A 545 -26.82 -27.89 20.71
C ASP A 545 -27.34 -27.05 19.52
N SER A 546 -28.60 -27.27 19.14
CA SER A 546 -29.21 -26.56 18.01
C SER A 546 -29.23 -25.04 18.19
N ARG A 547 -29.42 -24.52 19.41
CA ARG A 547 -29.44 -23.09 19.72
C ARG A 547 -28.03 -22.47 19.66
N GLN A 548 -27.06 -23.21 20.15
CA GLN A 548 -25.65 -22.78 20.08
C GLN A 548 -25.18 -22.71 18.62
N MET A 549 -25.52 -23.69 17.79
CA MET A 549 -25.22 -23.68 16.36
C MET A 549 -25.92 -22.51 15.66
N GLU A 550 -27.21 -22.30 15.90
CA GLU A 550 -27.96 -21.17 15.35
C GLU A 550 -27.33 -19.82 15.72
N ARG A 551 -26.74 -19.69 16.93
CA ARG A 551 -26.08 -18.44 17.37
C ARG A 551 -24.86 -18.07 16.53
N ILE A 552 -24.07 -19.03 16.08
CA ILE A 552 -22.78 -18.83 15.39
C ILE A 552 -22.81 -19.21 13.89
N THR A 553 -23.99 -19.52 13.37
CA THR A 553 -24.25 -19.75 11.93
C THR A 553 -25.48 -18.95 11.49
N HIS A 554 -25.76 -18.94 10.22
CA HIS A 554 -26.99 -18.34 9.67
C HIS A 554 -27.58 -19.22 8.56
N LEU A 555 -28.89 -19.41 8.56
CA LEU A 555 -29.63 -20.03 7.45
C LEU A 555 -30.42 -18.95 6.71
N GLU A 556 -30.18 -18.83 5.40
CA GLU A 556 -30.91 -17.92 4.50
C GLU A 556 -31.73 -18.71 3.51
N VAL A 557 -32.92 -18.20 3.18
CA VAL A 557 -33.83 -18.78 2.20
C VAL A 557 -33.89 -17.87 0.97
N LEU A 558 -33.54 -18.42 -0.19
CA LEU A 558 -33.55 -17.70 -1.47
C LEU A 558 -34.97 -17.76 -2.11
N GLU A 559 -35.18 -16.96 -3.14
CA GLU A 559 -36.45 -16.87 -3.87
C GLU A 559 -36.93 -18.23 -4.39
N ASP A 560 -36.01 -19.02 -4.90
CA ASP A 560 -36.29 -20.34 -5.46
C ASP A 560 -36.46 -21.46 -4.40
N GLY A 561 -36.49 -21.09 -3.12
CA GLY A 561 -36.62 -22.01 -2.00
C GLY A 561 -35.32 -22.72 -1.59
N ARG A 562 -34.20 -22.49 -2.26
CA ARG A 562 -32.90 -22.99 -1.80
C ARG A 562 -32.52 -22.36 -0.47
N MET A 563 -31.89 -23.15 0.38
CA MET A 563 -31.39 -22.68 1.67
C MET A 563 -29.87 -22.71 1.72
N LEU A 564 -29.27 -21.61 2.14
CA LEU A 564 -27.83 -21.47 2.34
C LEU A 564 -27.48 -21.39 3.81
N LEU A 565 -26.56 -22.26 4.24
CA LEU A 565 -26.02 -22.27 5.59
C LEU A 565 -24.66 -21.57 5.60
N PHE A 566 -24.55 -20.48 6.36
CA PHE A 566 -23.34 -19.70 6.55
C PHE A 566 -22.69 -20.09 7.88
N ASP A 567 -21.44 -20.54 7.82
CA ASP A 567 -20.67 -20.99 8.97
C ASP A 567 -19.53 -19.97 9.27
N TYR A 568 -19.71 -19.21 10.35
CA TYR A 568 -18.77 -18.14 10.74
C TYR A 568 -17.57 -18.63 11.54
N ARG A 569 -17.57 -19.90 11.97
CA ARG A 569 -16.41 -20.51 12.62
C ARG A 569 -15.34 -20.90 11.60
N ASN A 570 -15.77 -21.35 10.44
CA ASN A 570 -14.93 -21.74 9.33
C ASN A 570 -14.96 -20.65 8.25
N ARG A 571 -13.91 -19.83 8.20
CA ARG A 571 -13.78 -18.72 7.25
C ARG A 571 -12.71 -19.01 6.23
N ASP A 572 -12.91 -18.50 5.03
CA ASP A 572 -11.88 -18.48 3.99
C ASP A 572 -10.68 -17.63 4.45
N PRO A 573 -9.45 -18.14 4.39
CA PRO A 573 -8.28 -17.44 4.93
C PRO A 573 -7.86 -16.19 4.15
N LEU A 574 -8.27 -16.05 2.88
CA LEU A 574 -7.95 -14.89 2.05
C LEU A 574 -9.04 -13.83 2.11
N SER A 575 -10.29 -14.23 1.88
CA SER A 575 -11.42 -13.31 1.82
C SER A 575 -12.08 -13.03 3.18
N TYR A 576 -11.80 -13.85 4.20
CA TYR A 576 -12.50 -13.85 5.50
C TYR A 576 -14.01 -14.09 5.40
N ASN A 577 -14.50 -14.56 4.26
CA ASN A 577 -15.89 -14.91 4.07
C ASN A 577 -16.25 -16.18 4.84
N ALA A 578 -17.48 -16.23 5.36
CA ALA A 578 -18.01 -17.42 5.98
C ALA A 578 -18.06 -18.59 4.98
N ARG A 579 -17.79 -19.79 5.44
CA ARG A 579 -18.04 -20.98 4.64
C ARG A 579 -19.54 -21.10 4.37
N VAL A 580 -19.91 -21.27 3.10
CA VAL A 580 -21.31 -21.41 2.67
C VAL A 580 -21.57 -22.81 2.16
N VAL A 581 -22.66 -23.40 2.62
CA VAL A 581 -23.09 -24.72 2.21
C VAL A 581 -24.54 -24.66 1.72
N LEU A 582 -24.80 -25.21 0.56
CA LEU A 582 -26.17 -25.39 0.08
C LEU A 582 -26.84 -26.51 0.89
N TYR A 583 -27.83 -26.16 1.70
CA TYR A 583 -28.63 -27.15 2.42
C TYR A 583 -29.58 -27.84 1.43
N ARG A 584 -29.41 -29.14 1.26
CA ARG A 584 -30.28 -29.98 0.46
C ARG A 584 -31.18 -30.75 1.42
N GLY A 585 -32.44 -30.28 1.58
CA GLY A 585 -33.46 -31.06 2.27
C GLY A 585 -33.63 -32.45 1.63
N GLU A 586 -34.14 -33.39 2.37
CA GLU A 586 -34.57 -34.66 1.77
C GLU A 586 -35.64 -34.34 0.73
N LYS A 587 -35.47 -34.84 -0.51
CA LYS A 587 -36.57 -34.81 -1.48
C LYS A 587 -37.78 -35.44 -0.79
N LYS A 588 -38.86 -34.67 -0.61
CA LYS A 588 -40.15 -35.29 -0.34
C LYS A 588 -40.41 -36.25 -1.50
N GLN A 589 -40.42 -37.57 -1.19
CA GLN A 589 -40.91 -38.61 -2.09
C GLN A 589 -42.38 -38.36 -2.41
#